data_83755f32e5d71f48f35260caddec7274
#
_entry.id   83755f32e5d71f48f35260caddec7274
#
_cell.length_a   1.000
_cell.length_b   1.000
_cell.length_c   1.000
_cell.angle_alpha   90.00
_cell.angle_beta   90.00
_cell.angle_gamma   90.00
#
_symmetry.space_group_name_H-M   'P 1'
#
loop_
_entity.id
_entity.type
_entity.pdbx_description
1 polymer ?
#
loop_
_entity_poly.entity_id
_entity_poly.type
_entity_poly.pdbx_seq_one_letter_code
_entity_poly.pdbx_strand_id
1 'polypeptide(L)'
;FRRVLFRSMKCVEEGAKPEDFRRPGHMFPLLARKNGVLERNGHTEATVDLLRLAGLKECGLCCEVMRDDGTMMRTPELIGLAEKFNLKFVTIKDLQDYRKKHETLVEQVAVTRMPTKYGEFTAYGYVNKLNGEHHVALVKGEVGDGENILCRVHSECLTGDAFGSIRCDCGDQFAAAMRQINKEGRGIMLYMRQEDRKSVV
;
A
#
# COMPACT_ATOMS: atom_id res chain seq x y z
N PHE A 1 -11.03 4.31 34.32
CA PHE A 1 -9.77 4.49 33.60
C PHE A 1 -8.74 3.39 33.93
N ARG A 2 -8.39 3.20 35.23
CA ARG A 2 -7.41 2.15 35.63
C ARG A 2 -7.78 0.74 35.15
N ARG A 3 -9.05 0.36 35.18
CA ARG A 3 -9.48 -0.98 34.72
C ARG A 3 -9.31 -1.18 33.20
N VAL A 4 -9.52 -0.13 32.40
CA VAL A 4 -9.31 -0.18 30.95
C VAL A 4 -7.84 -0.31 30.64
N LEU A 5 -7.00 0.52 31.26
CA LEU A 5 -5.55 0.49 31.09
C LEU A 5 -4.96 -0.88 31.46
N PHE A 6 -5.37 -1.45 32.61
CA PHE A 6 -4.90 -2.76 33.06
C PHE A 6 -5.24 -3.86 32.03
N ARG A 7 -6.46 -3.86 31.48
CA ARG A 7 -6.88 -4.85 30.48
C ARG A 7 -6.13 -4.67 29.15
N SER A 8 -5.89 -3.44 28.72
CA SER A 8 -5.11 -3.16 27.51
C SER A 8 -3.65 -3.61 27.67
N MET A 9 -3.05 -3.41 28.84
CA MET A 9 -1.73 -3.95 29.16
C MET A 9 -1.72 -5.47 29.11
N LYS A 10 -2.76 -6.13 29.65
CA LYS A 10 -2.88 -7.58 29.62
C LYS A 10 -3.00 -8.11 28.19
N CYS A 11 -3.65 -7.39 27.27
CA CYS A 11 -3.76 -7.78 25.84
C CYS A 11 -2.39 -7.86 25.14
N VAL A 12 -1.40 -7.11 25.58
CA VAL A 12 -0.06 -7.07 24.98
C VAL A 12 0.98 -7.87 25.78
N GLU A 13 0.59 -8.47 26.90
CA GLU A 13 1.45 -9.28 27.73
C GLU A 13 1.78 -10.62 27.04
N GLU A 14 3.03 -11.04 27.08
CA GLU A 14 3.43 -12.36 26.58
C GLU A 14 2.78 -13.47 27.41
N GLY A 15 2.17 -14.43 26.73
CA GLY A 15 1.46 -15.55 27.37
C GLY A 15 0.05 -15.22 27.85
N ALA A 16 -0.52 -14.05 27.51
CA ALA A 16 -1.93 -13.76 27.76
C ALA A 16 -2.85 -14.80 27.11
N LYS A 17 -3.82 -15.29 27.86
CA LYS A 17 -4.78 -16.32 27.41
C LYS A 17 -6.20 -15.77 27.39
N PRO A 18 -7.13 -16.35 26.61
CA PRO A 18 -8.54 -16.00 26.63
C PRO A 18 -9.16 -16.03 28.01
N GLU A 19 -8.70 -16.91 28.88
CA GLU A 19 -9.19 -17.12 30.26
C GLU A 19 -8.84 -15.94 31.18
N ASP A 20 -7.81 -15.13 30.83
CA ASP A 20 -7.45 -13.92 31.56
C ASP A 20 -8.50 -12.82 31.41
N PHE A 21 -9.45 -12.98 30.48
CA PHE A 21 -10.49 -12.02 30.18
C PHE A 21 -11.89 -12.55 30.50
N ARG A 22 -12.63 -11.79 31.30
CA ARG A 22 -13.99 -12.16 31.65
C ARG A 22 -14.94 -11.97 30.45
N ARG A 23 -15.74 -12.96 30.13
CA ARG A 23 -16.81 -12.95 29.13
C ARG A 23 -18.16 -13.28 29.79
N PRO A 24 -19.24 -12.51 29.51
CA PRO A 24 -19.29 -11.27 28.75
C PRO A 24 -18.57 -10.11 29.45
N GLY A 25 -18.09 -9.12 28.67
CA GLY A 25 -17.33 -7.96 29.15
C GLY A 25 -17.82 -6.66 28.53
N HIS A 26 -17.31 -5.54 29.06
CA HIS A 26 -17.67 -4.18 28.61
C HIS A 26 -16.62 -3.54 27.69
N MET A 27 -15.55 -4.25 27.36
CA MET A 27 -14.59 -3.83 26.33
C MET A 27 -14.97 -4.50 25.00
N PHE A 28 -14.99 -3.69 23.94
CA PHE A 28 -15.20 -4.15 22.59
C PHE A 28 -13.87 -4.07 21.82
N PRO A 29 -13.09 -5.16 21.75
CA PRO A 29 -11.89 -5.16 20.96
C PRO A 29 -12.24 -5.05 19.48
N LEU A 30 -11.60 -4.11 18.80
CA LEU A 30 -11.70 -3.95 17.35
C LEU A 30 -10.46 -4.51 16.71
N LEU A 31 -10.62 -5.30 15.66
CA LEU A 31 -9.53 -5.84 14.88
C LEU A 31 -9.28 -4.95 13.66
N ALA A 32 -8.08 -4.37 13.59
CA ALA A 32 -7.64 -3.61 12.44
C ALA A 32 -7.42 -4.53 11.22
N ARG A 33 -7.60 -3.98 10.02
CA ARG A 33 -7.20 -4.66 8.80
C ARG A 33 -5.69 -4.84 8.75
N LYS A 34 -5.23 -5.94 8.12
CA LYS A 34 -3.81 -6.34 8.09
C LYS A 34 -2.89 -5.24 7.53
N ASN A 35 -3.33 -4.57 6.46
CA ASN A 35 -2.57 -3.51 5.81
C ASN A 35 -2.88 -2.12 6.39
N GLY A 36 -3.57 -2.02 7.52
CA GLY A 36 -3.86 -0.78 8.22
C GLY A 36 -4.60 0.24 7.35
N VAL A 37 -4.22 1.52 7.46
CA VAL A 37 -4.87 2.63 6.74
C VAL A 37 -4.71 2.55 5.22
N LEU A 38 -3.80 1.72 4.70
CA LEU A 38 -3.68 1.49 3.25
C LEU A 38 -4.76 0.55 2.71
N GLU A 39 -5.42 -0.21 3.57
CA GLU A 39 -6.53 -1.09 3.22
C GLU A 39 -7.89 -0.48 3.60
N ARG A 40 -7.99 0.15 4.77
CA ARG A 40 -9.21 0.78 5.27
C ARG A 40 -8.91 2.10 5.97
N ASN A 41 -9.59 3.17 5.55
CA ASN A 41 -9.45 4.53 6.11
C ASN A 41 -10.17 4.65 7.47
N GLY A 42 -9.75 3.84 8.46
CA GLY A 42 -10.38 3.78 9.76
C GLY A 42 -9.47 4.25 10.89
N HIS A 43 -10.06 4.79 11.98
CA HIS A 43 -9.32 5.18 13.17
C HIS A 43 -8.72 3.96 13.90
N THR A 44 -9.34 2.79 13.79
CA THR A 44 -8.82 1.51 14.30
C THR A 44 -7.50 1.16 13.61
N GLU A 45 -7.48 1.24 12.29
CA GLU A 45 -6.29 1.01 11.48
C GLU A 45 -5.20 2.05 11.76
N ALA A 46 -5.59 3.34 11.86
CA ALA A 46 -4.65 4.41 12.18
C ALA A 46 -4.00 4.21 13.55
N THR A 47 -4.76 3.78 14.56
CA THR A 47 -4.23 3.48 15.89
C THR A 47 -3.16 2.40 15.85
N VAL A 48 -3.43 1.29 15.15
CA VAL A 48 -2.48 0.18 15.02
C VAL A 48 -1.25 0.58 14.21
N ASP A 49 -1.44 1.31 13.11
CA ASP A 49 -0.34 1.78 12.26
C ASP A 49 0.61 2.74 13.00
N LEU A 50 0.06 3.67 13.78
CA LEU A 50 0.88 4.57 14.60
C LEU A 50 1.71 3.81 15.63
N LEU A 51 1.15 2.79 16.26
CA LEU A 51 1.88 1.94 17.20
C LEU A 51 2.98 1.14 16.50
N ARG A 52 2.68 0.56 15.35
CA ARG A 52 3.65 -0.17 14.52
C ARG A 52 4.81 0.72 14.09
N LEU A 53 4.52 1.92 13.59
CA LEU A 53 5.53 2.89 13.20
C LEU A 53 6.39 3.39 14.36
N ALA A 54 5.82 3.43 15.57
CA ALA A 54 6.54 3.75 16.79
C ALA A 54 7.35 2.59 17.39
N GLY A 55 7.33 1.39 16.76
CA GLY A 55 7.98 0.18 17.28
C GLY A 55 7.33 -0.39 18.54
N LEU A 56 6.07 -0.07 18.78
CA LEU A 56 5.29 -0.54 19.93
C LEU A 56 4.44 -1.78 19.55
N LYS A 57 3.93 -2.46 20.58
CA LYS A 57 2.96 -3.54 20.37
C LYS A 57 1.65 -3.01 19.77
N GLU A 58 1.08 -3.73 18.81
CA GLU A 58 -0.06 -3.33 18.01
C GLU A 58 -1.40 -3.43 18.75
N CYS A 59 -1.49 -2.79 19.91
CA CYS A 59 -2.71 -2.71 20.71
C CYS A 59 -2.81 -1.31 21.34
N GLY A 60 -3.83 -0.55 20.96
CA GLY A 60 -4.01 0.82 21.41
C GLY A 60 -5.45 1.13 21.82
N LEU A 61 -5.60 2.24 22.50
CA LEU A 61 -6.89 2.84 22.83
C LEU A 61 -7.16 4.00 21.90
N CYS A 62 -8.34 4.05 21.32
CA CYS A 62 -8.86 5.21 20.63
C CYS A 62 -10.20 5.63 21.23
N CYS A 63 -10.51 6.91 21.13
CA CYS A 63 -11.74 7.48 21.64
C CYS A 63 -12.15 8.64 20.72
N GLU A 64 -13.40 8.64 20.33
CA GLU A 64 -14.00 9.74 19.62
C GLU A 64 -14.13 10.95 20.53
N VAL A 65 -13.85 12.14 20.01
CA VAL A 65 -13.97 13.39 20.74
C VAL A 65 -15.37 13.98 20.52
N MET A 66 -16.16 14.05 21.59
CA MET A 66 -17.51 14.58 21.59
C MET A 66 -17.56 16.00 22.20
N ARG A 67 -18.53 16.79 21.79
CA ARG A 67 -18.93 18.01 22.47
C ARG A 67 -19.74 17.73 23.71
N ASP A 68 -19.96 18.73 24.55
CA ASP A 68 -20.76 18.61 25.78
C ASP A 68 -22.23 18.22 25.51
N ASP A 69 -22.73 18.54 24.31
CA ASP A 69 -24.09 18.19 23.86
C ASP A 69 -24.19 16.73 23.33
N GLY A 70 -23.08 15.99 23.33
CA GLY A 70 -23.01 14.61 22.84
C GLY A 70 -22.80 14.45 21.32
N THR A 71 -22.70 15.55 20.59
CA THR A 71 -22.38 15.48 19.15
C THR A 71 -20.87 15.38 18.92
N MET A 72 -20.47 14.84 17.75
CA MET A 72 -19.07 14.64 17.43
C MET A 72 -18.39 15.95 17.04
N MET A 73 -17.22 16.23 17.63
CA MET A 73 -16.36 17.34 17.20
C MET A 73 -15.91 17.15 15.76
N ARG A 74 -15.79 18.27 15.04
CA ARG A 74 -15.32 18.30 13.66
C ARG A 74 -13.92 18.89 13.56
N THR A 75 -13.28 18.74 12.40
CA THR A 75 -11.87 19.09 12.19
C THR A 75 -11.48 20.48 12.71
N PRO A 76 -12.21 21.58 12.48
CA PRO A 76 -11.81 22.90 12.99
C PRO A 76 -11.73 22.96 14.50
N GLU A 77 -12.68 22.31 15.19
CA GLU A 77 -12.72 22.28 16.67
C GLU A 77 -11.62 21.36 17.23
N LEU A 78 -11.35 20.24 16.53
CA LEU A 78 -10.28 19.32 16.91
C LEU A 78 -8.90 19.96 16.80
N ILE A 79 -8.68 20.82 15.81
CA ILE A 79 -7.43 21.61 15.70
C ILE A 79 -7.30 22.54 16.90
N GLY A 80 -8.33 23.31 17.24
CA GLY A 80 -8.33 24.19 18.41
C GLY A 80 -8.12 23.42 19.73
N LEU A 81 -8.71 22.22 19.84
CA LEU A 81 -8.50 21.35 21.00
C LEU A 81 -7.04 20.86 21.09
N ALA A 82 -6.48 20.46 19.95
CA ALA A 82 -5.09 20.01 19.88
C ALA A 82 -4.11 21.12 20.28
N GLU A 83 -4.32 22.33 19.81
CA GLU A 83 -3.53 23.52 20.21
C GLU A 83 -3.65 23.80 21.71
N LYS A 84 -4.89 23.85 22.24
CA LYS A 84 -5.16 24.10 23.66
C LYS A 84 -4.45 23.15 24.60
N PHE A 85 -4.36 21.87 24.23
CA PHE A 85 -3.76 20.83 25.07
C PHE A 85 -2.38 20.37 24.58
N ASN A 86 -1.79 21.06 23.62
CA ASN A 86 -0.50 20.71 23.02
C ASN A 86 -0.45 19.25 22.54
N LEU A 87 -1.52 18.80 21.88
CA LEU A 87 -1.62 17.46 21.33
C LEU A 87 -1.12 17.43 19.87
N LYS A 88 -0.63 16.29 19.45
CA LYS A 88 -0.33 16.07 18.04
C LYS A 88 -1.62 15.88 17.25
N PHE A 89 -1.70 16.51 16.10
CA PHE A 89 -2.81 16.38 15.18
C PHE A 89 -2.28 15.78 13.87
N VAL A 90 -2.88 14.70 13.41
CA VAL A 90 -2.54 14.02 12.16
C VAL A 90 -3.81 13.53 11.49
N THR A 91 -3.86 13.58 10.17
CA THR A 91 -4.97 13.01 9.42
C THR A 91 -4.65 11.59 8.94
N ILE A 92 -5.68 10.77 8.70
CA ILE A 92 -5.50 9.44 8.10
C ILE A 92 -4.84 9.57 6.72
N LYS A 93 -5.15 10.64 5.98
CA LYS A 93 -4.54 10.91 4.68
C LYS A 93 -3.02 11.13 4.80
N ASP A 94 -2.57 11.93 5.77
CA ASP A 94 -1.14 12.16 6.00
C ASP A 94 -0.43 10.85 6.37
N LEU A 95 -1.06 10.01 7.19
CA LEU A 95 -0.53 8.70 7.57
C LEU A 95 -0.43 7.77 6.36
N GLN A 96 -1.43 7.75 5.48
CA GLN A 96 -1.38 6.98 4.24
C GLN A 96 -0.23 7.45 3.33
N ASP A 97 -0.07 8.76 3.15
CA ASP A 97 0.97 9.33 2.30
C ASP A 97 2.36 9.07 2.89
N TYR A 98 2.49 9.16 4.20
CA TYR A 98 3.71 8.78 4.92
C TYR A 98 4.08 7.32 4.66
N ARG A 99 3.14 6.39 4.87
CA ARG A 99 3.36 4.96 4.66
C ARG A 99 3.72 4.63 3.20
N LYS A 100 3.00 5.22 2.23
CA LYS A 100 3.30 5.04 0.80
C LYS A 100 4.69 5.53 0.41
N LYS A 101 5.18 6.57 1.07
CA LYS A 101 6.50 7.16 0.80
C LYS A 101 7.64 6.38 1.46
N HIS A 102 7.41 5.79 2.63
CA HIS A 102 8.47 5.21 3.46
C HIS A 102 8.46 3.67 3.53
N GLU A 103 7.39 3.03 3.08
CA GLU A 103 7.30 1.57 3.06
C GLU A 103 7.52 1.01 1.64
N THR A 104 8.21 -0.12 1.56
CA THR A 104 8.33 -0.89 0.32
C THR A 104 7.09 -1.78 0.17
N LEU A 105 6.15 -1.32 -0.68
CA LEU A 105 4.86 -1.98 -0.89
C LEU A 105 4.88 -3.08 -1.95
N VAL A 106 6.02 -3.27 -2.63
CA VAL A 106 6.21 -4.32 -3.63
C VAL A 106 7.36 -5.24 -3.22
N GLU A 107 7.26 -6.50 -3.57
CA GLU A 107 8.27 -7.52 -3.31
C GLU A 107 8.70 -8.17 -4.62
N GLN A 108 10.00 -8.26 -4.85
CA GLN A 108 10.55 -9.01 -5.97
C GLN A 108 10.52 -10.51 -5.63
N VAL A 109 9.77 -11.29 -6.41
CA VAL A 109 9.55 -12.71 -6.14
C VAL A 109 10.19 -13.64 -7.18
N ALA A 110 10.58 -13.09 -8.34
CA ALA A 110 11.18 -13.89 -9.40
C ALA A 110 12.15 -13.07 -10.26
N VAL A 111 13.18 -13.74 -10.76
CA VAL A 111 14.08 -13.21 -11.79
C VAL A 111 14.37 -14.34 -12.78
N THR A 112 14.22 -14.08 -14.07
CA THR A 112 14.52 -15.06 -15.11
C THR A 112 14.96 -14.42 -16.42
N ARG A 113 15.78 -15.12 -17.20
CA ARG A 113 16.02 -14.74 -18.61
C ARG A 113 14.75 -14.93 -19.42
N MET A 114 14.43 -13.92 -20.23
CA MET A 114 13.26 -13.96 -21.09
C MET A 114 13.66 -13.60 -22.54
N PRO A 115 13.96 -14.60 -23.37
CA PRO A 115 14.13 -14.38 -24.81
C PRO A 115 12.76 -14.04 -25.41
N THR A 116 12.72 -12.95 -26.16
CA THR A 116 11.50 -12.46 -26.81
C THR A 116 11.74 -12.25 -28.31
N LYS A 117 10.68 -12.10 -29.08
CA LYS A 117 10.80 -11.69 -30.51
C LYS A 117 11.39 -10.29 -30.72
N TYR A 118 11.55 -9.52 -29.65
CA TYR A 118 12.15 -8.19 -29.64
C TYR A 118 13.62 -8.18 -29.18
N GLY A 119 14.14 -9.32 -28.74
CA GLY A 119 15.48 -9.49 -28.20
C GLY A 119 15.47 -10.18 -26.83
N GLU A 120 16.64 -10.34 -26.23
CA GLU A 120 16.77 -10.92 -24.91
C GLU A 120 16.60 -9.87 -23.82
N PHE A 121 15.80 -10.18 -22.82
CA PHE A 121 15.54 -9.38 -21.62
C PHE A 121 15.72 -10.22 -20.38
N THR A 122 15.86 -9.57 -19.22
CA THR A 122 15.69 -10.19 -17.91
C THR A 122 14.33 -9.78 -17.37
N ALA A 123 13.50 -10.74 -17.01
CA ALA A 123 12.20 -10.50 -16.42
C ALA A 123 12.31 -10.54 -14.90
N TYR A 124 11.83 -9.49 -14.24
CA TYR A 124 11.70 -9.36 -12.79
C TYR A 124 10.21 -9.39 -12.44
N GLY A 125 9.80 -10.39 -11.66
CA GLY A 125 8.44 -10.50 -11.17
C GLY A 125 8.30 -9.82 -9.80
N TYR A 126 7.27 -9.01 -9.65
CA TYR A 126 6.94 -8.30 -8.43
C TYR A 126 5.53 -8.63 -7.97
N VAL A 127 5.32 -8.66 -6.64
CA VAL A 127 4.00 -8.78 -6.02
C VAL A 127 3.73 -7.53 -5.19
N ASN A 128 2.57 -6.94 -5.39
CA ASN A 128 2.07 -5.87 -4.54
C ASN A 128 1.56 -6.47 -3.22
N LYS A 129 2.16 -6.08 -2.10
CA LYS A 129 1.85 -6.61 -0.77
C LYS A 129 0.44 -6.25 -0.28
N LEU A 130 -0.18 -5.21 -0.86
CA LEU A 130 -1.49 -4.73 -0.42
C LEU A 130 -2.64 -5.54 -1.02
N ASN A 131 -2.55 -5.89 -2.29
CA ASN A 131 -3.65 -6.52 -3.04
C ASN A 131 -3.28 -7.85 -3.70
N GLY A 132 -1.99 -8.25 -3.62
CA GLY A 132 -1.49 -9.49 -4.24
C GLY A 132 -1.35 -9.43 -5.76
N GLU A 133 -1.53 -8.28 -6.38
CA GLU A 133 -1.33 -8.13 -7.83
C GLU A 133 0.13 -8.34 -8.22
N HIS A 134 0.32 -8.99 -9.38
CA HIS A 134 1.63 -9.27 -9.94
C HIS A 134 1.95 -8.27 -11.05
N HIS A 135 3.18 -7.75 -11.04
CA HIS A 135 3.71 -6.88 -12.07
C HIS A 135 5.03 -7.43 -12.60
N VAL A 136 5.38 -7.09 -13.81
CA VAL A 136 6.60 -7.58 -14.46
C VAL A 136 7.41 -6.42 -15.01
N ALA A 137 8.71 -6.39 -14.69
CA ALA A 137 9.65 -5.51 -15.36
C ALA A 137 10.54 -6.33 -16.30
N LEU A 138 10.54 -5.98 -17.60
CA LEU A 138 11.48 -6.52 -18.57
C LEU A 138 12.64 -5.56 -18.70
N VAL A 139 13.82 -5.99 -18.30
CA VAL A 139 15.03 -5.17 -18.26
C VAL A 139 15.99 -5.61 -19.35
N LYS A 140 16.50 -4.64 -20.08
CA LYS A 140 17.57 -4.79 -21.06
C LYS A 140 18.84 -4.14 -20.56
N GLY A 141 19.95 -4.85 -20.64
CA GLY A 141 21.25 -4.33 -20.20
C GLY A 141 21.34 -4.09 -18.69
N GLU A 142 22.37 -3.37 -18.27
CA GLU A 142 22.58 -2.99 -16.87
C GLU A 142 21.91 -1.66 -16.56
N VAL A 143 21.12 -1.62 -15.48
CA VAL A 143 20.40 -0.41 -15.04
C VAL A 143 21.33 0.56 -14.32
N GLY A 144 22.39 0.06 -13.67
CA GLY A 144 23.36 0.88 -12.93
C GLY A 144 22.71 1.66 -11.79
N ASP A 145 22.99 2.96 -11.73
CA ASP A 145 22.43 3.89 -10.74
C ASP A 145 20.97 4.31 -11.01
N GLY A 146 20.40 3.89 -12.14
CA GLY A 146 19.04 4.22 -12.56
C GLY A 146 18.87 5.57 -13.26
N GLU A 147 19.95 6.33 -13.45
CA GLU A 147 19.88 7.62 -14.14
C GLU A 147 19.82 7.46 -15.65
N ASN A 148 19.01 8.31 -16.31
CA ASN A 148 18.84 8.37 -17.76
C ASN A 148 18.49 7.01 -18.39
N ILE A 149 17.68 6.19 -17.73
CA ILE A 149 17.19 4.91 -18.22
C ILE A 149 15.96 5.12 -19.07
N LEU A 150 15.98 4.58 -20.31
CA LEU A 150 14.79 4.52 -21.14
C LEU A 150 13.76 3.60 -20.48
N CYS A 151 12.61 4.18 -20.07
CA CYS A 151 11.59 3.45 -19.36
C CYS A 151 10.22 3.63 -20.04
N ARG A 152 9.48 2.53 -20.18
CA ARG A 152 8.06 2.53 -20.56
C ARG A 152 7.25 1.86 -19.47
N VAL A 153 6.28 2.58 -18.91
CA VAL A 153 5.21 2.00 -18.08
C VAL A 153 4.04 1.67 -19.02
N HIS A 154 3.64 0.41 -19.05
CA HIS A 154 2.58 -0.11 -19.88
C HIS A 154 1.51 -0.79 -19.02
N SER A 155 0.28 -0.31 -19.07
CA SER A 155 -0.85 -0.98 -18.44
C SER A 155 -1.31 -2.14 -19.30
N GLU A 156 -1.58 -3.28 -18.69
CA GLU A 156 -2.05 -4.49 -19.38
C GLU A 156 -3.31 -4.20 -20.20
N CYS A 157 -3.27 -4.65 -21.45
CA CYS A 157 -4.44 -4.69 -22.31
C CYS A 157 -4.54 -6.08 -22.94
N LEU A 158 -5.27 -6.99 -22.32
CA LEU A 158 -5.35 -8.39 -22.76
C LEU A 158 -5.74 -8.50 -24.25
N THR A 159 -6.71 -7.70 -24.67
CA THR A 159 -7.19 -7.75 -26.06
C THR A 159 -6.18 -7.20 -27.06
N GLY A 160 -5.50 -6.09 -26.74
CA GLY A 160 -4.50 -5.48 -27.62
C GLY A 160 -3.18 -6.21 -27.57
N ASP A 161 -2.68 -6.53 -26.39
CA ASP A 161 -1.35 -7.09 -26.20
C ASP A 161 -1.27 -8.58 -26.58
N ALA A 162 -2.29 -9.37 -26.21
CA ALA A 162 -2.29 -10.82 -26.40
C ALA A 162 -3.13 -11.27 -27.62
N PHE A 163 -4.31 -10.69 -27.81
CA PHE A 163 -5.24 -11.12 -28.88
C PHE A 163 -5.07 -10.34 -30.20
N GLY A 164 -4.25 -9.26 -30.18
CA GLY A 164 -4.02 -8.47 -31.39
C GLY A 164 -5.24 -7.68 -31.84
N SER A 165 -6.10 -7.23 -30.93
CA SER A 165 -7.25 -6.42 -31.25
C SER A 165 -6.84 -5.10 -31.91
N ILE A 166 -7.50 -4.75 -32.99
CA ILE A 166 -7.30 -3.49 -33.72
C ILE A 166 -8.20 -2.34 -33.19
N ARG A 167 -8.94 -2.58 -32.11
CA ARG A 167 -9.76 -1.53 -31.46
C ARG A 167 -8.93 -0.54 -30.67
N CYS A 168 -7.71 -0.91 -30.32
CA CYS A 168 -6.74 -0.06 -29.64
C CYS A 168 -5.35 -0.29 -30.24
N ASP A 169 -4.42 0.58 -29.93
CA ASP A 169 -3.01 0.52 -30.34
C ASP A 169 -2.07 -0.02 -29.24
N CYS A 170 -2.62 -0.60 -28.16
CA CYS A 170 -1.85 -1.05 -27.00
C CYS A 170 -0.75 -2.03 -27.39
N GLY A 171 -1.06 -3.05 -28.20
CA GLY A 171 -0.07 -4.02 -28.66
C GLY A 171 1.02 -3.39 -29.54
N ASP A 172 0.67 -2.43 -30.39
CA ASP A 172 1.64 -1.70 -31.23
C ASP A 172 2.54 -0.81 -30.37
N GLN A 173 2.00 -0.12 -29.38
CA GLN A 173 2.76 0.69 -28.41
C GLN A 173 3.72 -0.19 -27.61
N PHE A 174 3.26 -1.35 -27.12
CA PHE A 174 4.12 -2.33 -26.44
C PHE A 174 5.26 -2.77 -27.36
N ALA A 175 4.94 -3.18 -28.58
CA ALA A 175 5.92 -3.65 -29.55
C ALA A 175 6.95 -2.57 -29.92
N ALA A 176 6.50 -1.33 -30.12
CA ALA A 176 7.36 -0.20 -30.43
C ALA A 176 8.33 0.09 -29.29
N ALA A 177 7.85 0.13 -28.06
CA ALA A 177 8.68 0.37 -26.87
C ALA A 177 9.70 -0.75 -26.65
N MET A 178 9.33 -2.02 -26.81
CA MET A 178 10.25 -3.16 -26.71
C MET A 178 11.37 -3.10 -27.76
N ARG A 179 11.05 -2.72 -29.00
CA ARG A 179 12.05 -2.54 -30.08
C ARG A 179 12.98 -1.36 -29.76
N GLN A 180 12.44 -0.26 -29.28
CA GLN A 180 13.24 0.92 -28.92
C GLN A 180 14.20 0.63 -27.78
N ILE A 181 13.75 -0.02 -26.71
CA ILE A 181 14.58 -0.45 -25.57
C ILE A 181 15.68 -1.42 -26.05
N ASN A 182 15.32 -2.37 -26.90
CA ASN A 182 16.30 -3.32 -27.43
C ASN A 182 17.37 -2.63 -28.32
N LYS A 183 16.96 -1.63 -29.14
CA LYS A 183 17.86 -0.84 -29.98
C LYS A 183 18.82 0.01 -29.14
N GLU A 184 18.31 0.60 -28.04
CA GLU A 184 19.10 1.38 -27.10
C GLU A 184 20.11 0.50 -26.33
N GLY A 185 19.83 -0.80 -26.21
CA GLY A 185 20.67 -1.76 -25.48
C GLY A 185 20.54 -1.67 -23.95
N ARG A 186 19.83 -0.68 -23.43
CA ARG A 186 19.61 -0.43 -22.00
C ARG A 186 18.22 0.19 -21.77
N GLY A 187 17.44 -0.40 -20.90
CA GLY A 187 16.11 0.15 -20.57
C GLY A 187 15.18 -0.82 -19.87
N ILE A 188 14.01 -0.32 -19.49
CA ILE A 188 13.02 -1.03 -18.72
C ILE A 188 11.64 -0.89 -19.36
N MET A 189 10.98 -2.02 -19.61
CA MET A 189 9.55 -2.11 -19.86
C MET A 189 8.87 -2.58 -18.57
N LEU A 190 8.14 -1.70 -17.89
CA LEU A 190 7.34 -2.06 -16.72
C LEU A 190 5.92 -2.39 -17.17
N TYR A 191 5.56 -3.66 -17.09
CA TYR A 191 4.24 -4.18 -17.46
C TYR A 191 3.37 -4.29 -16.19
N MET A 192 2.39 -3.39 -16.09
CA MET A 192 1.48 -3.30 -14.96
C MET A 192 0.24 -4.16 -15.24
N ARG A 193 0.05 -5.20 -14.46
CA ARG A 193 -1.11 -6.09 -14.59
C ARG A 193 -2.36 -5.48 -13.95
N GLN A 194 -2.74 -4.34 -14.48
CA GLN A 194 -3.99 -3.64 -14.19
C GLN A 194 -4.45 -2.97 -15.48
N GLU A 195 -5.72 -3.10 -15.80
CA GLU A 195 -6.29 -2.37 -16.93
C GLU A 195 -6.47 -0.90 -16.59
N ASP A 196 -5.92 -0.01 -17.42
CA ASP A 196 -6.22 1.42 -17.32
C ASP A 196 -7.58 1.69 -17.99
N ARG A 197 -8.64 1.76 -17.17
CA ARG A 197 -10.01 1.98 -17.65
C ARG A 197 -10.24 3.35 -18.32
N LYS A 198 -9.25 4.25 -18.32
CA LYS A 198 -9.37 5.55 -19.01
C LYS A 198 -9.29 5.43 -20.54
N SER A 199 -8.79 4.33 -21.05
CA SER A 199 -8.67 4.07 -22.48
C SER A 199 -9.84 3.26 -23.06
N VAL A 200 -10.88 2.97 -22.28
CA VAL A 200 -12.09 2.34 -22.80
C VAL A 200 -12.99 3.43 -23.38
N VAL A 201 -12.88 3.64 -24.66
CA VAL A 201 -13.88 4.33 -25.48
C VAL A 201 -14.79 3.28 -26.12
#